data_2f1127cf5902ceb73d1e96cafa09dc90
#
_entry.id   2f1127cf5902ceb73d1e96cafa09dc90
#
_cell.length_a   1.000
_cell.length_b   1.000
_cell.length_c   1.000
_cell.angle_alpha   90.00
_cell.angle_beta   90.00
_cell.angle_gamma   90.00
#
_symmetry.space_group_name_H-M   'P 1'
#
loop_
_entity.id
_entity.type
_entity.pdbx_description
1 polymer ?
#
loop_
_entity_poly.entity_id
_entity_poly.type
_entity_poly.pdbx_seq_one_letter_code
_entity_poly.pdbx_strand_id
1 'polypeptide(L)'
;LSREELEFMHVHKTGALIRASVLLGAQAGTPPDEADLQRLDRYAKLIGLLFQVVDDILDAEADTATLGKTAGKDADNDKPTYVSLIGLDEAKRLSREMLAEAHEALAPLGERAARLRALADYIVHRPF
;
A
#
# COMPACT_ATOMS: atom_id res chain seq x y z
N LEU A 1 -5.82 18.14 -6.09
CA LEU A 1 -5.03 16.93 -6.36
C LEU A 1 -5.97 15.78 -6.70
N SER A 2 -5.80 15.17 -7.85
CA SER A 2 -6.62 14.02 -8.24
C SER A 2 -6.07 12.73 -7.62
N ARG A 3 -6.86 11.66 -7.74
CA ARG A 3 -6.40 10.34 -7.29
C ARG A 3 -5.12 9.90 -8.04
N GLU A 4 -5.09 10.14 -9.34
CA GLU A 4 -3.96 9.78 -10.18
C GLU A 4 -2.70 10.55 -9.79
N GLU A 5 -2.85 11.83 -9.46
CA GLU A 5 -1.74 12.66 -8.97
C GLU A 5 -1.25 12.20 -7.61
N LEU A 6 -2.16 11.81 -6.74
CA LEU A 6 -1.80 11.27 -5.42
C LEU A 6 -1.05 9.94 -5.56
N GLU A 7 -1.53 9.05 -6.42
CA GLU A 7 -0.85 7.78 -6.69
C GLU A 7 0.55 8.01 -7.27
N PHE A 8 0.66 8.93 -8.23
CA PHE A 8 1.96 9.29 -8.81
C PHE A 8 2.94 9.76 -7.72
N MET A 9 2.48 10.61 -6.84
CA MET A 9 3.30 11.11 -5.73
C MET A 9 3.77 9.96 -4.84
N HIS A 10 2.86 9.08 -4.42
CA HIS A 10 3.20 7.97 -3.53
C HIS A 10 4.14 6.95 -4.18
N VAL A 11 3.94 6.66 -5.46
CA VAL A 11 4.82 5.74 -6.20
C VAL A 11 6.25 6.28 -6.25
N HIS A 12 6.41 7.58 -6.43
CA HIS A 12 7.75 8.18 -6.59
C HIS A 12 8.40 8.58 -5.26
N LYS A 13 7.62 8.70 -4.20
CA LYS A 13 8.14 9.08 -2.89
C LYS A 13 8.40 7.83 -2.03
N THR A 14 7.34 7.25 -1.49
CA THR A 14 7.43 6.09 -0.61
C THR A 14 7.62 4.80 -1.38
N GLY A 15 6.90 4.66 -2.48
CA GLY A 15 6.92 3.46 -3.30
C GLY A 15 8.28 3.15 -3.92
N ALA A 16 9.05 4.18 -4.27
CA ALA A 16 10.36 3.99 -4.88
C ALA A 16 11.31 3.20 -3.98
N LEU A 17 11.37 3.53 -2.69
CA LEU A 17 12.23 2.82 -1.74
C LEU A 17 11.74 1.40 -1.50
N ILE A 18 10.44 1.21 -1.35
CA ILE A 18 9.85 -0.12 -1.18
C ILE A 18 10.15 -1.00 -2.39
N ARG A 19 9.95 -0.47 -3.58
CA ARG A 19 10.24 -1.19 -4.83
C ARG A 19 11.71 -1.57 -4.92
N ALA A 20 12.62 -0.63 -4.65
CA ALA A 20 14.05 -0.90 -4.67
C ALA A 20 14.43 -1.98 -3.67
N SER A 21 13.86 -1.96 -2.47
CA SER A 21 14.13 -2.94 -1.43
C SER A 21 13.71 -4.35 -1.86
N VAL A 22 12.53 -4.49 -2.46
CA VAL A 22 12.04 -5.79 -2.94
C VAL A 22 12.93 -6.32 -4.05
N LEU A 23 13.26 -5.48 -5.03
CA LEU A 23 14.05 -5.91 -6.19
C LEU A 23 15.49 -6.25 -5.81
N LEU A 24 16.11 -5.47 -4.92
CA LEU A 24 17.44 -5.78 -4.42
C LEU A 24 17.46 -7.07 -3.61
N GLY A 25 16.46 -7.25 -2.75
CA GLY A 25 16.33 -8.49 -1.98
C GLY A 25 16.15 -9.72 -2.86
N ALA A 26 15.38 -9.59 -3.93
CA ALA A 26 15.16 -10.67 -4.89
C ALA A 26 16.45 -11.10 -5.59
N GLN A 27 17.38 -10.17 -5.79
CA GLN A 27 18.63 -10.41 -6.48
C GLN A 27 19.77 -10.86 -5.56
N ALA A 28 19.55 -10.85 -4.24
CA ALA A 28 20.59 -11.14 -3.26
C ALA A 28 20.96 -12.63 -3.20
N GLY A 29 20.08 -13.52 -3.63
CA GLY A 29 20.33 -14.96 -3.70
C GLY A 29 20.40 -15.43 -5.13
N THR A 30 19.78 -16.58 -5.42
CA THR A 30 19.62 -17.05 -6.80
C THR A 30 18.70 -16.07 -7.53
N PRO A 31 19.17 -15.41 -8.60
CA PRO A 31 18.35 -14.42 -9.29
C PRO A 31 17.08 -15.05 -9.85
N PRO A 32 15.91 -14.37 -9.69
CA PRO A 32 14.68 -14.83 -10.32
C PRO A 32 14.75 -14.65 -11.83
N ASP A 33 13.94 -15.40 -12.56
CA ASP A 33 13.81 -15.18 -14.00
C ASP A 33 13.05 -13.86 -14.25
N GLU A 34 13.00 -13.47 -15.53
CA GLU A 34 12.38 -12.18 -15.91
C GLU A 34 10.91 -12.14 -15.54
N ALA A 35 10.18 -13.22 -15.70
CA ALA A 35 8.76 -13.28 -15.36
C ALA A 35 8.53 -13.09 -13.86
N ASP A 36 9.32 -13.77 -13.04
CA ASP A 36 9.22 -13.66 -11.58
C ASP A 36 9.65 -12.26 -11.11
N LEU A 37 10.66 -11.68 -11.77
CA LEU A 37 11.10 -10.33 -11.45
C LEU A 37 9.98 -9.31 -11.71
N GLN A 38 9.25 -9.46 -12.82
CA GLN A 38 8.11 -8.60 -13.13
C GLN A 38 6.98 -8.76 -12.11
N ARG A 39 6.73 -9.99 -11.65
CA ARG A 39 5.72 -10.24 -10.60
C ARG A 39 6.10 -9.56 -9.29
N LEU A 40 7.37 -9.65 -8.91
CA LEU A 40 7.88 -8.99 -7.70
C LEU A 40 7.82 -7.47 -7.83
N ASP A 41 8.09 -6.94 -9.01
CA ASP A 41 7.97 -5.51 -9.27
C ASP A 41 6.52 -5.04 -9.12
N ARG A 42 5.57 -5.78 -9.68
CA ARG A 42 4.14 -5.47 -9.53
C ARG A 42 3.71 -5.52 -8.07
N TYR A 43 4.12 -6.58 -7.36
CA TYR A 43 3.86 -6.70 -5.92
C TYR A 43 4.40 -5.49 -5.16
N ALA A 44 5.64 -5.11 -5.43
CA ALA A 44 6.28 -3.99 -4.73
C ALA A 44 5.52 -2.67 -4.91
N LYS A 45 5.05 -2.40 -6.12
CA LYS A 45 4.24 -1.21 -6.41
C LYS A 45 2.92 -1.25 -5.65
N LEU A 46 2.27 -2.41 -5.65
CA LEU A 46 0.98 -2.58 -4.98
C LEU A 46 1.10 -2.39 -3.46
N ILE A 47 2.10 -2.99 -2.82
CA ILE A 47 2.23 -2.84 -1.36
C ILE A 47 2.63 -1.44 -0.97
N GLY A 48 3.38 -0.73 -1.80
CA GLY A 48 3.70 0.68 -1.55
C GLY A 48 2.45 1.55 -1.51
N LEU A 49 1.58 1.39 -2.51
CA LEU A 49 0.29 2.09 -2.55
C LEU A 49 -0.63 1.62 -1.43
N LEU A 50 -0.69 0.32 -1.21
CA LEU A 50 -1.51 -0.27 -0.14
C LEU A 50 -1.13 0.29 1.23
N PHE A 51 0.16 0.41 1.50
CA PHE A 51 0.65 1.00 2.73
C PHE A 51 0.09 2.40 2.94
N GLN A 52 0.11 3.23 1.90
CA GLN A 52 -0.40 4.60 1.98
C GLN A 52 -1.92 4.65 2.13
N VAL A 53 -2.66 3.80 1.41
CA VAL A 53 -4.12 3.74 1.56
C VAL A 53 -4.50 3.35 2.98
N VAL A 54 -3.84 2.33 3.53
CA VAL A 54 -4.11 1.86 4.90
C VAL A 54 -3.71 2.92 5.93
N ASP A 55 -2.58 3.59 5.72
CA ASP A 55 -2.13 4.68 6.58
C ASP A 55 -3.19 5.78 6.65
N ASP A 56 -3.72 6.19 5.51
CA ASP A 56 -4.78 7.20 5.43
C ASP A 56 -6.08 6.74 6.11
N ILE A 57 -6.43 5.45 5.96
CA ILE A 57 -7.59 4.86 6.63
C ILE A 57 -7.41 4.90 8.15
N LEU A 58 -6.25 4.46 8.64
CA LEU A 58 -5.96 4.43 10.07
C LEU A 58 -5.99 5.84 10.67
N ASP A 59 -5.43 6.81 9.97
CA ASP A 59 -5.45 8.21 10.42
C ASP A 59 -6.89 8.73 10.51
N ALA A 60 -7.72 8.46 9.52
CA ALA A 60 -9.12 8.89 9.51
C ALA A 60 -9.91 8.23 10.65
N GLU A 61 -9.69 6.94 10.92
CA GLU A 61 -10.37 6.24 11.99
C GLU A 61 -9.89 6.72 13.38
N ALA A 62 -8.61 7.01 13.52
CA ALA A 62 -8.06 7.57 14.76
C ALA A 62 -8.63 8.95 15.04
N ASP A 63 -8.76 9.80 14.03
CA ASP A 63 -9.35 11.13 14.16
C ASP A 63 -10.80 11.04 14.62
N THR A 64 -11.57 10.12 14.04
CA THR A 64 -12.96 9.88 14.43
C THR A 64 -13.05 9.38 15.88
N ALA A 65 -12.18 8.48 16.27
CA ALA A 65 -12.14 7.91 17.63
C ALA A 65 -11.74 8.94 18.68
N THR A 66 -10.89 9.90 18.31
CA THR A 66 -10.42 10.97 19.21
C THR A 66 -11.49 12.06 19.40
N LEU A 67 -12.55 12.01 18.61
CA LEU A 67 -13.75 12.82 18.77
C LEU A 67 -13.53 14.32 18.80
N GLY A 68 -13.95 14.99 17.78
CA GLY A 68 -14.15 16.42 17.78
C GLY A 68 -12.95 17.29 18.13
N LYS A 69 -12.02 16.82 18.94
CA LYS A 69 -10.84 17.59 19.33
C LYS A 69 -9.94 17.86 18.15
N THR A 70 -9.76 16.83 17.34
CA THR A 70 -8.91 16.88 16.18
C THR A 70 -9.64 16.44 14.92
N ALA A 71 -10.95 16.19 15.03
CA ALA A 71 -11.76 15.82 13.88
C ALA A 71 -11.65 16.92 12.83
N GLY A 72 -11.26 16.54 11.62
CA GLY A 72 -11.07 17.48 10.55
C GLY A 72 -9.73 18.21 10.55
N LYS A 73 -8.84 17.90 11.47
CA LYS A 73 -7.52 18.56 11.52
C LYS A 73 -6.72 18.32 10.24
N ASP A 74 -6.77 17.10 9.69
CA ASP A 74 -6.12 16.78 8.41
C ASP A 74 -6.84 17.48 7.25
N ALA A 75 -8.16 17.57 7.33
CA ALA A 75 -8.93 18.35 6.38
C ALA A 75 -8.59 19.84 6.48
N ASP A 76 -8.39 20.36 7.69
CA ASP A 76 -8.00 21.76 7.92
C ASP A 76 -6.59 22.03 7.38
N ASN A 77 -5.73 21.04 7.32
CA ASN A 77 -4.39 21.16 6.78
C ASN A 77 -4.34 20.97 5.27
N ASP A 78 -5.50 20.75 4.63
CA ASP A 78 -5.62 20.53 3.18
C ASP A 78 -4.67 19.41 2.68
N LYS A 79 -4.34 18.47 3.54
CA LYS A 79 -3.49 17.37 3.17
C LYS A 79 -4.28 16.36 2.35
N PRO A 80 -3.94 16.15 1.07
CA PRO A 80 -4.67 15.19 0.25
C PRO A 80 -4.40 13.77 0.70
N THR A 81 -5.45 13.02 0.97
CA THR A 81 -5.38 11.61 1.33
C THR A 81 -6.36 10.82 0.46
N TYR A 82 -6.20 9.51 0.45
CA TYR A 82 -7.19 8.66 -0.24
C TYR A 82 -8.58 8.86 0.36
N VAL A 83 -8.66 8.95 1.69
CA VAL A 83 -9.95 9.15 2.35
C VAL A 83 -10.58 10.50 1.97
N SER A 84 -9.79 11.57 1.89
CA SER A 84 -10.31 12.88 1.51
C SER A 84 -10.77 12.91 0.05
N LEU A 85 -10.16 12.14 -0.82
CA LEU A 85 -10.46 12.14 -2.25
C LEU A 85 -11.59 11.18 -2.63
N ILE A 86 -11.66 10.00 -2.03
CA ILE A 86 -12.64 8.97 -2.43
C ILE A 86 -13.56 8.51 -1.28
N GLY A 87 -13.34 8.98 -0.06
CA GLY A 87 -14.12 8.59 1.10
C GLY A 87 -13.59 7.34 1.79
N LEU A 88 -13.99 7.16 3.05
CA LEU A 88 -13.48 6.07 3.88
C LEU A 88 -13.89 4.69 3.35
N ASP A 89 -15.17 4.51 3.00
CA ASP A 89 -15.66 3.21 2.54
C ASP A 89 -15.00 2.79 1.24
N GLU A 90 -14.83 3.72 0.31
CA GLU A 90 -14.18 3.45 -0.97
C GLU A 90 -12.68 3.20 -0.79
N ALA A 91 -12.03 3.90 0.15
CA ALA A 91 -10.64 3.65 0.48
C ALA A 91 -10.46 2.23 1.05
N LYS A 92 -11.38 1.79 1.92
CA LYS A 92 -11.35 0.42 2.44
C LYS A 92 -11.55 -0.62 1.35
N ARG A 93 -12.46 -0.37 0.42
CA ARG A 93 -12.67 -1.26 -0.73
C ARG A 93 -11.41 -1.33 -1.58
N LEU A 94 -10.79 -0.19 -1.86
CA LEU A 94 -9.56 -0.12 -2.61
C LEU A 94 -8.44 -0.92 -1.94
N SER A 95 -8.31 -0.84 -0.61
CA SER A 95 -7.30 -1.60 0.11
C SER A 95 -7.49 -3.11 -0.03
N ARG A 96 -8.74 -3.57 0.00
CA ARG A 96 -9.04 -4.99 -0.21
C ARG A 96 -8.69 -5.45 -1.63
N GLU A 97 -9.00 -4.61 -2.62
CA GLU A 97 -8.66 -4.91 -4.01
C GLU A 97 -7.15 -4.98 -4.22
N MET A 98 -6.42 -4.03 -3.67
CA MET A 98 -4.97 -4.00 -3.78
C MET A 98 -4.32 -5.21 -3.10
N LEU A 99 -4.85 -5.62 -1.95
CA LEU A 99 -4.36 -6.82 -1.26
C LEU A 99 -4.58 -8.07 -2.13
N ALA A 100 -5.75 -8.21 -2.72
CA ALA A 100 -6.05 -9.32 -3.60
C ALA A 100 -5.11 -9.34 -4.81
N GLU A 101 -4.86 -8.19 -5.41
CA GLU A 101 -3.94 -8.07 -6.54
C GLU A 101 -2.50 -8.40 -6.15
N ALA A 102 -2.08 -7.99 -4.95
CA ALA A 102 -0.74 -8.32 -4.45
C ALA A 102 -0.58 -9.83 -4.27
N HIS A 103 -1.57 -10.50 -3.71
CA HIS A 103 -1.58 -11.96 -3.59
C HIS A 103 -1.58 -12.64 -4.96
N GLU A 104 -2.36 -12.12 -5.89
CA GLU A 104 -2.40 -12.63 -7.26
C GLU A 104 -1.05 -12.53 -7.95
N ALA A 105 -0.35 -11.41 -7.78
CA ALA A 105 0.97 -11.21 -8.34
C ALA A 105 1.97 -12.24 -7.82
N LEU A 106 1.83 -12.67 -6.56
CA LEU A 106 2.74 -13.62 -5.91
C LEU A 106 2.35 -15.08 -6.14
N ALA A 107 1.12 -15.37 -6.58
CA ALA A 107 0.62 -16.73 -6.66
C ALA A 107 1.53 -17.69 -7.44
N PRO A 108 2.07 -17.31 -8.62
CA PRO A 108 2.97 -18.22 -9.36
C PRO A 108 4.29 -18.53 -8.65
N LEU A 109 4.67 -17.72 -7.66
CA LEU A 109 5.92 -17.95 -6.90
C LEU A 109 5.76 -19.02 -5.81
N GLY A 110 4.52 -19.39 -5.46
CA GLY A 110 4.26 -20.45 -4.49
C GLY A 110 4.80 -20.14 -3.11
N GLU A 111 5.30 -21.17 -2.43
CA GLU A 111 5.78 -21.06 -1.05
C GLU A 111 7.01 -20.15 -0.89
N ARG A 112 7.77 -19.93 -1.95
CA ARG A 112 8.90 -19.00 -1.90
C ARG A 112 8.47 -17.59 -1.53
N ALA A 113 7.23 -17.22 -1.82
CA ALA A 113 6.68 -15.88 -1.54
C ALA A 113 5.82 -15.83 -0.28
N ALA A 114 5.85 -16.85 0.58
CA ALA A 114 4.99 -16.92 1.76
C ALA A 114 5.16 -15.70 2.68
N ARG A 115 6.39 -15.25 2.89
CA ARG A 115 6.65 -14.09 3.76
C ARG A 115 6.17 -12.79 3.13
N LEU A 116 6.24 -12.68 1.82
CA LEU A 116 5.74 -11.50 1.11
C LEU A 116 4.22 -11.43 1.19
N ARG A 117 3.54 -12.58 1.10
CA ARG A 117 2.09 -12.64 1.32
C ARG A 117 1.72 -12.22 2.75
N ALA A 118 2.45 -12.74 3.73
CA ALA A 118 2.24 -12.39 5.13
C ALA A 118 2.46 -10.91 5.39
N LEU A 119 3.45 -10.30 4.74
CA LEU A 119 3.71 -8.87 4.86
C LEU A 119 2.55 -8.04 4.31
N ALA A 120 2.01 -8.40 3.16
CA ALA A 120 0.85 -7.72 2.58
C ALA A 120 -0.36 -7.79 3.51
N ASP A 121 -0.64 -8.96 4.07
CA ASP A 121 -1.71 -9.15 5.05
C ASP A 121 -1.49 -8.29 6.29
N TYR A 122 -0.27 -8.24 6.79
CA TYR A 122 0.06 -7.43 7.96
C TYR A 122 -0.17 -5.94 7.71
N ILE A 123 0.21 -5.44 6.54
CA ILE A 123 0.02 -4.03 6.20
C ILE A 123 -1.47 -3.65 6.32
N VAL A 124 -2.36 -4.50 5.83
CA VAL A 124 -3.81 -4.22 5.85
C VAL A 124 -4.40 -4.34 7.24
N HIS A 125 -3.94 -5.31 8.04
CA HIS A 125 -4.55 -5.64 9.33
C HIS A 125 -3.82 -5.02 10.53
N ARG A 126 -2.78 -4.25 10.31
CA ARG A 126 -2.05 -3.58 11.40
C ARG A 126 -2.99 -2.60 12.13
N PRO A 127 -2.84 -2.46 13.47
CA PRO A 127 -3.71 -1.58 14.25
C PRO A 127 -3.28 -0.11 14.26
N PHE A 128 -2.14 0.19 13.69
CA PHE A 128 -1.60 1.57 13.69
C PHE A 128 -0.71 1.83 12.50
#